data_e1e6669bd94c7e4e725bcfd21d9ee033
#
_entry.id   e1e6669bd94c7e4e725bcfd21d9ee033
#
_cell.length_a   1.000
_cell.length_b   1.000
_cell.length_c   1.000
_cell.angle_alpha   90.00
_cell.angle_beta   90.00
_cell.angle_gamma   90.00
#
_symmetry.space_group_name_H-M   'P 1'
#
loop_
_entity.id
_entity.type
_entity.pdbx_description
1 polymer ?
#
loop_
_entity_poly.entity_id
_entity_poly.type
_entity_poly.pdbx_seq_one_letter_code
_entity_poly.pdbx_strand_id
1 'polypeptide(L)'
;MGTFLGYRCSLCAAEYGPREVTYTCPKDGGNLDVVLDYAAIRRLASPASIAASRELSIWRYLPLLPVDDPGHEGTALHAVGWTPMLHPARLAQLAGLAQVWLKDDGRNPTASFKDRASAVAVARAQEIAADIIVTASTGNAGAALAGMAAAAGRPAVIFAPKSAPPAKVAQLLIFGARVMLVNGTYDQAFDLALEASNAFGWYCRSTGYNPFTVEGKKTAAFEIAEQFSMMTQPTSAPKPVWDVPDAVFVSVGDGNIITGLHKGFKDLQALGWIERIPRLYGVQSTGSAAIYNAFVSGGETITSVRATTLADSISVDLPRDGVRAVRAARETGGSYLAVSDESILAAMRDLARTAAVFAEPAGAAAYAGLVAAMRDSLIGRDERVLVLNTGSGMKDVRSAMQAAGEAPVIEPTLSALKSSLGRG
;
A
#
# COMPACT_ATOMS: atom_id res chain seq x y z
N MET A 1 -6.93 13.04 -25.51
CA MET A 1 -7.05 11.58 -25.60
C MET A 1 -6.17 11.02 -24.49
N GLY A 2 -6.75 10.28 -23.54
CA GLY A 2 -6.03 9.75 -22.41
C GLY A 2 -5.05 8.65 -22.81
N THR A 3 -4.09 8.40 -21.95
CA THR A 3 -3.08 7.33 -22.12
C THR A 3 -3.62 5.93 -21.85
N PHE A 4 -4.87 5.80 -21.45
CA PHE A 4 -5.54 4.55 -21.10
C PHE A 4 -6.10 3.87 -22.36
N LEU A 5 -5.57 2.69 -22.72
CA LEU A 5 -5.97 1.90 -23.89
C LEU A 5 -7.02 0.83 -23.59
N GLY A 6 -7.08 0.32 -22.37
CA GLY A 6 -7.98 -0.77 -21.99
C GLY A 6 -7.36 -1.69 -20.93
N TYR A 7 -7.77 -2.95 -20.96
CA TYR A 7 -7.39 -3.92 -19.94
C TYR A 7 -6.82 -5.19 -20.56
N ARG A 8 -5.95 -5.86 -19.79
CA ARG A 8 -5.47 -7.22 -20.08
C ARG A 8 -5.68 -8.11 -18.85
N CYS A 9 -6.27 -9.27 -19.05
CA CYS A 9 -6.42 -10.27 -17.98
C CYS A 9 -5.07 -10.84 -17.56
N SER A 10 -4.81 -10.87 -16.25
CA SER A 10 -3.58 -11.43 -15.68
C SER A 10 -3.48 -12.96 -15.76
N LEU A 11 -4.59 -13.67 -16.00
CA LEU A 11 -4.63 -15.14 -16.10
C LEU A 11 -4.63 -15.59 -17.56
N CYS A 12 -5.64 -15.21 -18.35
CA CYS A 12 -5.79 -15.70 -19.73
C CYS A 12 -5.24 -14.73 -20.80
N ALA A 13 -4.69 -13.59 -20.41
CA ALA A 13 -4.18 -12.55 -21.30
C ALA A 13 -5.21 -11.94 -22.29
N ALA A 14 -6.51 -12.21 -22.10
CA ALA A 14 -7.55 -11.58 -22.92
C ALA A 14 -7.51 -10.06 -22.75
N GLU A 15 -7.67 -9.34 -23.85
CA GLU A 15 -7.67 -7.89 -23.89
C GLU A 15 -9.09 -7.35 -24.06
N TYR A 16 -9.36 -6.19 -23.46
CA TYR A 16 -10.64 -5.52 -23.45
C TYR A 16 -10.46 -4.02 -23.60
N GLY A 17 -11.34 -3.41 -24.36
CA GLY A 17 -11.40 -1.94 -24.49
C GLY A 17 -11.81 -1.26 -23.15
N PRO A 18 -11.62 0.06 -23.05
CA PRO A 18 -11.81 0.83 -21.81
C PRO A 18 -13.24 0.80 -21.24
N ARG A 19 -14.24 0.42 -22.07
CA ARG A 19 -15.67 0.38 -21.71
C ARG A 19 -16.30 -1.02 -21.76
N GLU A 20 -15.53 -2.06 -22.14
CA GLU A 20 -16.05 -3.42 -22.31
C GLU A 20 -16.16 -4.16 -20.98
N VAL A 21 -15.30 -3.85 -20.04
CA VAL A 21 -15.26 -4.45 -18.71
C VAL A 21 -14.98 -3.38 -17.65
N THR A 22 -15.35 -3.66 -16.41
CA THR A 22 -15.14 -2.70 -15.31
C THR A 22 -14.20 -3.26 -14.23
N TYR A 23 -14.33 -4.52 -13.84
CA TYR A 23 -13.66 -5.05 -12.64
C TYR A 23 -12.77 -6.26 -12.90
N THR A 24 -13.33 -7.37 -13.36
CA THR A 24 -12.63 -8.64 -13.53
C THR A 24 -12.85 -9.20 -14.94
N CYS A 25 -12.00 -10.13 -15.34
CA CYS A 25 -12.12 -10.80 -16.61
C CYS A 25 -13.42 -11.64 -16.68
N PRO A 26 -14.31 -11.43 -17.66
CA PRO A 26 -15.54 -12.20 -17.77
C PRO A 26 -15.32 -13.67 -18.17
N LYS A 27 -14.12 -14.03 -18.66
CA LYS A 27 -13.81 -15.42 -19.08
C LYS A 27 -13.41 -16.31 -17.91
N ASP A 28 -12.66 -15.77 -16.93
CA ASP A 28 -12.04 -16.59 -15.89
C ASP A 28 -12.03 -15.92 -14.50
N GLY A 29 -12.65 -14.74 -14.36
CA GLY A 29 -12.67 -13.99 -13.11
C GLY A 29 -11.33 -13.33 -12.72
N GLY A 30 -10.30 -13.45 -13.57
CA GLY A 30 -8.95 -12.96 -13.28
C GLY A 30 -8.89 -11.43 -13.10
N ASN A 31 -7.91 -10.99 -12.34
CA ASN A 31 -7.63 -9.56 -12.17
C ASN A 31 -7.26 -8.94 -13.52
N LEU A 32 -7.67 -7.68 -13.72
CA LEU A 32 -7.34 -6.92 -14.91
C LEU A 32 -6.17 -5.96 -14.64
N ASP A 33 -5.19 -5.95 -15.55
CA ASP A 33 -4.16 -4.94 -15.63
C ASP A 33 -4.60 -3.84 -16.59
N VAL A 34 -4.45 -2.59 -16.18
CA VAL A 34 -4.63 -1.42 -17.06
C VAL A 34 -3.49 -1.36 -18.08
N VAL A 35 -3.85 -1.21 -19.34
CA VAL A 35 -2.90 -1.05 -20.46
C VAL A 35 -2.78 0.42 -20.81
N LEU A 36 -1.53 0.92 -20.86
CA LEU A 36 -1.22 2.31 -21.15
C LEU A 36 -0.52 2.47 -22.51
N ASP A 37 -0.76 3.61 -23.17
CA ASP A 37 -0.03 4.02 -24.36
C ASP A 37 1.31 4.67 -23.98
N TYR A 38 2.35 3.85 -23.84
CA TYR A 38 3.69 4.34 -23.51
C TYR A 38 4.27 5.27 -24.59
N ALA A 39 3.86 5.13 -25.85
CA ALA A 39 4.31 6.03 -26.90
C ALA A 39 3.71 7.43 -26.72
N ALA A 40 2.42 7.51 -26.34
CA ALA A 40 1.80 8.78 -25.98
C ALA A 40 2.43 9.38 -24.71
N ILE A 41 2.65 8.57 -23.67
CA ILE A 41 3.27 9.05 -22.42
C ILE A 41 4.65 9.65 -22.67
N ARG A 42 5.52 9.01 -23.49
CA ARG A 42 6.85 9.55 -23.82
C ARG A 42 6.80 10.92 -24.51
N ARG A 43 5.70 11.25 -25.20
CA ARG A 43 5.49 12.58 -25.80
C ARG A 43 5.00 13.61 -24.78
N LEU A 44 4.30 13.16 -23.74
CA LEU A 44 3.66 14.03 -22.74
C LEU A 44 4.58 14.33 -21.55
N ALA A 45 5.44 13.37 -21.16
CA ALA A 45 6.24 13.47 -19.95
C ALA A 45 7.61 12.81 -20.08
N SER A 46 8.52 13.28 -19.24
CA SER A 46 9.88 12.75 -19.05
C SER A 46 10.26 12.85 -17.56
N PRO A 47 11.32 12.15 -17.08
CA PRO A 47 11.84 12.35 -15.73
C PRO A 47 12.08 13.81 -15.38
N ALA A 48 12.62 14.60 -16.32
CA ALA A 48 12.89 16.01 -16.12
C ALA A 48 11.60 16.84 -15.98
N SER A 49 10.57 16.59 -16.77
CA SER A 49 9.30 17.32 -16.67
C SER A 49 8.55 16.96 -15.37
N ILE A 50 8.61 15.72 -14.92
CA ILE A 50 8.06 15.32 -13.63
C ILE A 50 8.82 15.99 -12.48
N ALA A 51 10.15 15.97 -12.49
CA ALA A 51 10.97 16.62 -11.47
C ALA A 51 10.74 18.14 -11.38
N ALA A 52 10.36 18.79 -12.48
CA ALA A 52 10.02 20.22 -12.53
C ALA A 52 8.59 20.53 -12.01
N SER A 53 7.77 19.52 -11.78
CA SER A 53 6.40 19.69 -11.26
C SER A 53 6.41 20.26 -9.84
N ARG A 54 5.53 21.23 -9.58
CA ARG A 54 5.28 21.77 -8.25
C ARG A 54 4.25 20.97 -7.45
N GLU A 55 3.56 20.04 -8.09
CA GLU A 55 2.61 19.15 -7.44
C GLU A 55 3.34 18.16 -6.52
N LEU A 56 2.99 18.15 -5.25
CA LEU A 56 3.58 17.28 -4.21
C LEU A 56 2.59 16.19 -3.77
N SER A 57 2.00 15.52 -4.76
CA SER A 57 1.07 14.39 -4.56
C SER A 57 1.22 13.36 -5.68
N ILE A 58 0.36 12.33 -5.67
CA ILE A 58 0.32 11.34 -6.77
C ILE A 58 -0.02 11.96 -8.13
N TRP A 59 -0.69 13.12 -8.13
CA TRP A 59 -1.16 13.78 -9.36
C TRP A 59 -0.02 14.38 -10.19
N ARG A 60 1.19 14.53 -9.61
CA ARG A 60 2.40 14.86 -10.38
C ARG A 60 2.70 13.83 -11.48
N TYR A 61 2.22 12.60 -11.31
CA TYR A 61 2.38 11.48 -12.26
C TYR A 61 1.16 11.29 -13.15
N LEU A 62 0.29 12.28 -13.28
CA LEU A 62 -0.94 12.21 -14.05
C LEU A 62 -0.76 11.65 -15.48
N PRO A 63 0.32 11.97 -16.24
CA PRO A 63 0.55 11.37 -17.55
C PRO A 63 0.68 9.85 -17.55
N LEU A 64 1.02 9.24 -16.40
CA LEU A 64 1.19 7.81 -16.21
C LEU A 64 -0.04 7.15 -15.56
N LEU A 65 -1.10 7.90 -15.29
CA LEU A 65 -2.33 7.40 -14.68
C LEU A 65 -3.44 7.23 -15.73
N PRO A 66 -4.34 6.25 -15.56
CA PRO A 66 -5.47 6.02 -16.45
C PRO A 66 -6.69 6.89 -16.13
N VAL A 67 -6.48 8.03 -15.49
CA VAL A 67 -7.50 8.99 -15.08
C VAL A 67 -7.04 10.41 -15.40
N ASP A 68 -8.00 11.31 -15.58
CA ASP A 68 -7.74 12.74 -15.68
C ASP A 68 -7.56 13.38 -14.29
N ASP A 69 -7.15 14.64 -14.26
CA ASP A 69 -7.05 15.42 -13.02
C ASP A 69 -8.44 15.48 -12.34
N PRO A 70 -8.56 15.02 -11.10
CA PRO A 70 -9.85 15.03 -10.41
C PRO A 70 -10.33 16.43 -10.01
N GLY A 71 -9.49 17.47 -10.13
CA GLY A 71 -9.73 18.77 -9.51
C GLY A 71 -9.65 18.69 -7.98
N HIS A 72 -10.39 19.55 -7.29
CA HIS A 72 -10.44 19.60 -5.82
C HIS A 72 -9.10 20.00 -5.17
N GLU A 73 -8.38 20.95 -5.81
CA GLU A 73 -7.17 21.55 -5.27
C GLU A 73 -7.42 22.12 -3.86
N GLY A 74 -6.42 22.00 -3.00
CA GLY A 74 -6.51 22.44 -1.60
C GLY A 74 -7.26 21.48 -0.68
N THR A 75 -7.73 20.33 -1.17
CA THR A 75 -8.29 19.25 -0.33
C THR A 75 -7.28 18.13 -0.07
N ALA A 76 -7.65 17.19 0.82
CA ALA A 76 -6.85 16.02 1.12
C ALA A 76 -6.59 15.12 -0.12
N LEU A 77 -7.37 15.26 -1.19
CA LEU A 77 -7.16 14.51 -2.44
C LEU A 77 -5.82 14.87 -3.09
N HIS A 78 -5.39 16.15 -3.02
CA HIS A 78 -4.10 16.64 -3.48
C HIS A 78 -2.98 16.57 -2.42
N ALA A 79 -3.23 15.91 -1.28
CA ALA A 79 -2.21 15.60 -0.28
C ALA A 79 -1.85 14.10 -0.24
N VAL A 80 -2.43 13.30 -1.14
CA VAL A 80 -2.13 11.86 -1.23
C VAL A 80 -0.80 11.64 -1.93
N GLY A 81 0.06 10.85 -1.34
CA GLY A 81 1.38 10.55 -1.87
C GLY A 81 2.43 11.62 -1.53
N TRP A 82 3.54 11.61 -2.28
CA TRP A 82 4.75 12.39 -1.98
C TRP A 82 5.17 12.25 -0.51
N THR A 83 4.94 11.07 0.03
CA THR A 83 5.20 10.75 1.43
C THR A 83 6.69 10.77 1.73
N PRO A 84 7.10 11.02 2.98
CA PRO A 84 8.51 11.10 3.33
C PRO A 84 9.28 9.83 2.97
N MET A 85 10.46 10.00 2.39
CA MET A 85 11.49 8.98 2.28
C MET A 85 12.64 9.36 3.22
N LEU A 86 12.91 8.52 4.21
CA LEU A 86 13.90 8.73 5.25
C LEU A 86 15.12 7.83 4.99
N HIS A 87 16.30 8.25 5.48
CA HIS A 87 17.53 7.46 5.45
C HIS A 87 18.12 7.32 6.86
N PRO A 88 17.49 6.51 7.74
CA PRO A 88 17.82 6.46 9.16
C PRO A 88 19.05 5.59 9.43
N ALA A 89 20.20 6.20 9.66
CA ALA A 89 21.47 5.49 9.91
C ALA A 89 21.42 4.51 11.09
N ARG A 90 20.68 4.87 12.17
CA ARG A 90 20.52 3.99 13.34
C ARG A 90 19.73 2.73 13.01
N LEU A 91 18.72 2.82 12.12
CA LEU A 91 17.96 1.66 11.65
C LEU A 91 18.83 0.76 10.77
N ALA A 92 19.64 1.35 9.87
CA ALA A 92 20.58 0.61 9.03
C ALA A 92 21.57 -0.16 9.90
N GLN A 93 22.18 0.49 10.88
CA GLN A 93 23.10 -0.15 11.81
C GLN A 93 22.45 -1.32 12.57
N LEU A 94 21.24 -1.13 13.07
CA LEU A 94 20.49 -2.17 13.79
C LEU A 94 20.17 -3.37 12.89
N ALA A 95 19.85 -3.13 11.61
CA ALA A 95 19.62 -4.17 10.61
C ALA A 95 20.92 -4.83 10.09
N GLY A 96 22.10 -4.33 10.42
CA GLY A 96 23.39 -4.84 9.94
C GLY A 96 23.71 -4.44 8.49
N LEU A 97 23.07 -3.39 7.97
CA LEU A 97 23.24 -2.86 6.61
C LEU A 97 24.04 -1.56 6.62
N ALA A 98 24.72 -1.27 5.52
CA ALA A 98 25.36 0.02 5.31
C ALA A 98 24.33 1.14 5.13
N GLN A 99 23.22 0.85 4.45
CA GLN A 99 22.21 1.84 4.09
C GLN A 99 20.81 1.21 4.08
N VAL A 100 19.82 1.92 4.67
CA VAL A 100 18.40 1.59 4.61
C VAL A 100 17.60 2.86 4.32
N TRP A 101 16.67 2.78 3.39
CA TRP A 101 15.66 3.81 3.18
C TRP A 101 14.32 3.34 3.72
N LEU A 102 13.55 4.27 4.25
CA LEU A 102 12.21 4.02 4.79
C LEU A 102 11.23 4.96 4.11
N LYS A 103 10.30 4.42 3.34
CA LYS A 103 9.17 5.15 2.74
C LYS A 103 7.99 5.10 3.69
N ASP A 104 7.56 6.26 4.21
CA ASP A 104 6.53 6.34 5.26
C ASP A 104 5.16 6.73 4.73
N ASP A 105 4.41 5.78 4.20
CA ASP A 105 3.02 5.97 3.75
C ASP A 105 1.99 6.06 4.89
N GLY A 106 2.42 5.90 6.14
CA GLY A 106 1.62 6.27 7.32
C GLY A 106 1.33 7.77 7.42
N ARG A 107 1.97 8.59 6.59
CA ARG A 107 1.80 10.05 6.52
C ARG A 107 0.78 10.51 5.48
N ASN A 108 0.13 9.59 4.77
CA ASN A 108 -1.00 9.93 3.90
C ASN A 108 -2.18 10.52 4.71
N PRO A 109 -3.12 11.25 4.09
CA PRO A 109 -4.22 11.96 4.78
C PRO A 109 -5.05 11.12 5.75
N THR A 110 -5.37 9.86 5.39
CA THR A 110 -6.08 8.95 6.32
C THR A 110 -5.13 7.97 7.02
N ALA A 111 -3.86 8.33 7.09
CA ALA A 111 -2.79 7.63 7.79
C ALA A 111 -2.48 6.22 7.26
N SER A 112 -2.65 5.97 5.95
CA SER A 112 -2.23 4.72 5.33
C SER A 112 -2.01 4.79 3.81
N PHE A 113 -1.27 3.83 3.29
CA PHE A 113 -1.03 3.58 1.87
C PHE A 113 -2.31 3.48 1.02
N LYS A 114 -3.44 3.12 1.65
CA LYS A 114 -4.71 2.88 0.94
C LYS A 114 -5.30 4.15 0.32
N ASP A 115 -4.86 5.33 0.75
CA ASP A 115 -5.28 6.62 0.17
C ASP A 115 -4.95 6.70 -1.31
N ARG A 116 -3.77 6.20 -1.74
CA ARG A 116 -3.36 6.15 -3.14
C ARG A 116 -4.38 5.43 -4.02
N ALA A 117 -4.81 4.25 -3.58
CA ALA A 117 -5.81 3.45 -4.29
C ALA A 117 -7.18 4.12 -4.32
N SER A 118 -7.58 4.74 -3.20
CA SER A 118 -8.88 5.40 -3.09
C SER A 118 -8.93 6.71 -3.87
N ALA A 119 -7.85 7.48 -3.92
CA ALA A 119 -7.78 8.71 -4.71
C ALA A 119 -8.01 8.44 -6.20
N VAL A 120 -7.30 7.47 -6.79
CA VAL A 120 -7.47 7.10 -8.21
C VAL A 120 -8.83 6.46 -8.47
N ALA A 121 -9.34 5.63 -7.54
CA ALA A 121 -10.69 5.07 -7.67
C ALA A 121 -11.80 6.15 -7.61
N VAL A 122 -11.64 7.17 -6.76
CA VAL A 122 -12.57 8.31 -6.67
C VAL A 122 -12.51 9.16 -7.93
N ALA A 123 -11.32 9.46 -8.45
CA ALA A 123 -11.15 10.15 -9.73
C ALA A 123 -11.85 9.39 -10.87
N ARG A 124 -11.66 8.06 -10.95
CA ARG A 124 -12.33 7.23 -11.96
C ARG A 124 -13.86 7.23 -11.78
N ALA A 125 -14.35 7.13 -10.56
CA ALA A 125 -15.79 7.20 -10.27
C ALA A 125 -16.40 8.54 -10.74
N GLN A 126 -15.66 9.63 -10.60
CA GLN A 126 -16.06 10.96 -11.10
C GLN A 126 -16.13 11.00 -12.63
N GLU A 127 -15.11 10.48 -13.34
CA GLU A 127 -15.10 10.43 -14.81
C GLU A 127 -16.27 9.66 -15.40
N ILE A 128 -16.68 8.57 -14.77
CA ILE A 128 -17.80 7.73 -15.23
C ILE A 128 -19.14 8.19 -14.66
N ALA A 129 -19.17 9.34 -13.98
CA ALA A 129 -20.36 9.92 -13.32
C ALA A 129 -21.08 8.93 -12.38
N ALA A 130 -20.31 8.10 -11.63
CA ALA A 130 -20.88 7.17 -10.66
C ALA A 130 -21.54 7.94 -9.51
N ASP A 131 -22.76 7.57 -9.15
CA ASP A 131 -23.53 8.26 -8.10
C ASP A 131 -22.94 7.98 -6.71
N ILE A 132 -22.56 6.72 -6.44
CA ILE A 132 -22.07 6.25 -5.15
C ILE A 132 -20.84 5.39 -5.35
N ILE A 133 -19.85 5.55 -4.44
CA ILE A 133 -18.67 4.68 -4.39
C ILE A 133 -18.84 3.74 -3.19
N VAL A 134 -18.68 2.43 -3.41
CA VAL A 134 -18.92 1.41 -2.39
C VAL A 134 -17.68 0.56 -2.10
N THR A 135 -17.54 0.12 -0.87
CA THR A 135 -16.57 -0.93 -0.47
C THR A 135 -17.06 -1.66 0.79
N ALA A 136 -16.48 -2.83 1.04
CA ALA A 136 -16.61 -3.51 2.34
C ALA A 136 -15.26 -3.46 3.05
N SER A 137 -15.13 -2.64 4.09
CA SER A 137 -13.93 -2.58 4.93
C SER A 137 -14.12 -1.65 6.12
N THR A 138 -13.73 -2.09 7.31
CA THR A 138 -13.60 -1.22 8.49
C THR A 138 -12.19 -0.69 8.69
N GLY A 139 -11.19 -1.31 8.03
CA GLY A 139 -9.78 -0.96 8.16
C GLY A 139 -9.34 0.19 7.26
N ASN A 140 -8.06 0.18 6.92
CA ASN A 140 -7.42 1.22 6.12
C ASN A 140 -8.10 1.48 4.76
N ALA A 141 -8.68 0.45 4.12
CA ALA A 141 -9.35 0.61 2.84
C ALA A 141 -10.67 1.39 2.95
N GLY A 142 -11.47 1.12 3.99
CA GLY A 142 -12.70 1.86 4.27
C GLY A 142 -12.40 3.31 4.65
N ALA A 143 -11.46 3.53 5.58
CA ALA A 143 -11.04 4.87 6.00
C ALA A 143 -10.53 5.70 4.81
N ALA A 144 -9.71 5.11 3.94
CA ALA A 144 -9.21 5.78 2.73
C ALA A 144 -10.32 6.14 1.75
N LEU A 145 -11.30 5.23 1.52
CA LEU A 145 -12.45 5.59 0.68
C LEU A 145 -13.26 6.72 1.30
N ALA A 146 -13.61 6.63 2.60
CA ALA A 146 -14.38 7.65 3.28
C ALA A 146 -13.70 9.03 3.19
N GLY A 147 -12.39 9.10 3.48
CA GLY A 147 -11.63 10.35 3.44
C GLY A 147 -11.50 10.94 2.02
N MET A 148 -11.16 10.12 1.02
CA MET A 148 -11.01 10.59 -0.35
C MET A 148 -12.35 10.97 -0.98
N ALA A 149 -13.41 10.23 -0.70
CA ALA A 149 -14.76 10.58 -1.15
C ALA A 149 -15.25 11.90 -0.51
N ALA A 150 -14.99 12.10 0.78
CA ALA A 150 -15.27 13.36 1.47
C ALA A 150 -14.52 14.54 0.84
N ALA A 151 -13.21 14.37 0.55
CA ALA A 151 -12.38 15.39 -0.08
C ALA A 151 -12.88 15.78 -1.49
N ALA A 152 -13.47 14.82 -2.22
CA ALA A 152 -14.05 15.02 -3.54
C ALA A 152 -15.56 15.38 -3.52
N GLY A 153 -16.17 15.56 -2.35
CA GLY A 153 -17.60 15.81 -2.22
C GLY A 153 -18.49 14.69 -2.78
N ARG A 154 -18.02 13.43 -2.79
CA ARG A 154 -18.72 12.29 -3.39
C ARG A 154 -19.34 11.38 -2.31
N PRO A 155 -20.56 10.87 -2.53
CA PRO A 155 -21.16 9.91 -1.61
C PRO A 155 -20.39 8.59 -1.56
N ALA A 156 -20.13 8.08 -0.34
CA ALA A 156 -19.54 6.77 -0.13
C ALA A 156 -20.44 5.90 0.77
N VAL A 157 -20.58 4.62 0.42
CA VAL A 157 -21.26 3.61 1.24
C VAL A 157 -20.23 2.55 1.63
N ILE A 158 -20.16 2.24 2.92
CA ILE A 158 -19.19 1.28 3.45
C ILE A 158 -19.92 0.20 4.24
N PHE A 159 -19.79 -1.04 3.78
CA PHE A 159 -20.31 -2.20 4.48
C PHE A 159 -19.28 -2.71 5.49
N ALA A 160 -19.73 -3.04 6.68
CA ALA A 160 -18.91 -3.52 7.78
C ALA A 160 -19.67 -4.57 8.60
N PRO A 161 -19.00 -5.60 9.16
CA PRO A 161 -19.67 -6.48 10.10
C PRO A 161 -20.06 -5.70 11.37
N LYS A 162 -21.21 -6.05 11.97
CA LYS A 162 -21.68 -5.45 13.24
C LYS A 162 -20.67 -5.56 14.37
N SER A 163 -19.81 -6.57 14.33
CA SER A 163 -18.72 -6.80 15.30
C SER A 163 -17.51 -5.87 15.12
N ALA A 164 -17.54 -4.97 14.13
CA ALA A 164 -16.44 -4.04 13.87
C ALA A 164 -16.13 -3.15 15.09
N PRO A 165 -14.84 -2.90 15.39
CA PRO A 165 -14.46 -2.05 16.51
C PRO A 165 -15.06 -0.63 16.38
N PRO A 166 -15.68 -0.08 17.44
CA PRO A 166 -16.36 1.23 17.40
C PRO A 166 -15.44 2.36 16.92
N ALA A 167 -14.16 2.36 17.31
CA ALA A 167 -13.20 3.38 16.88
C ALA A 167 -12.96 3.37 15.35
N LYS A 168 -12.96 2.18 14.72
CA LYS A 168 -12.85 2.06 13.26
C LYS A 168 -14.11 2.56 12.56
N VAL A 169 -15.30 2.24 13.09
CA VAL A 169 -16.58 2.73 12.57
C VAL A 169 -16.67 4.25 12.71
N ALA A 170 -16.27 4.80 13.87
CA ALA A 170 -16.29 6.25 14.09
C ALA A 170 -15.44 7.02 13.07
N GLN A 171 -14.28 6.48 12.64
CA GLN A 171 -13.46 7.10 11.60
C GLN A 171 -14.19 7.18 10.25
N LEU A 172 -15.00 6.18 9.90
CA LEU A 172 -15.78 6.19 8.66
C LEU A 172 -16.92 7.23 8.73
N LEU A 173 -17.60 7.25 9.87
CA LEU A 173 -18.74 8.17 10.09
C LEU A 173 -18.32 9.64 10.12
N ILE A 174 -17.18 9.97 10.76
CA ILE A 174 -16.71 11.37 10.86
C ILE A 174 -16.33 11.94 9.48
N PHE A 175 -15.91 11.11 8.53
CA PHE A 175 -15.73 11.51 7.13
C PHE A 175 -17.03 11.61 6.33
N GLY A 176 -18.19 11.35 6.94
CA GLY A 176 -19.50 11.45 6.29
C GLY A 176 -19.90 10.26 5.44
N ALA A 177 -19.17 9.14 5.49
CA ALA A 177 -19.57 7.93 4.78
C ALA A 177 -20.85 7.32 5.39
N ARG A 178 -21.71 6.78 4.54
CA ARG A 178 -22.86 5.99 4.98
C ARG A 178 -22.38 4.58 5.33
N VAL A 179 -22.31 4.26 6.62
CA VAL A 179 -21.86 2.96 7.11
C VAL A 179 -23.04 2.03 7.32
N MET A 180 -22.99 0.84 6.68
CA MET A 180 -23.96 -0.23 6.82
C MET A 180 -23.37 -1.35 7.68
N LEU A 181 -23.83 -1.47 8.93
CA LEU A 181 -23.43 -2.54 9.84
C LEU A 181 -24.23 -3.81 9.52
N VAL A 182 -23.57 -4.80 8.93
CA VAL A 182 -24.15 -6.08 8.55
C VAL A 182 -24.17 -7.01 9.76
N ASN A 183 -25.32 -7.60 10.07
CA ASN A 183 -25.43 -8.61 11.12
C ASN A 183 -24.94 -9.97 10.59
N GLY A 184 -23.62 -10.08 10.38
CA GLY A 184 -22.97 -11.22 9.76
C GLY A 184 -21.44 -11.11 9.83
N THR A 185 -20.77 -11.96 9.06
CA THR A 185 -19.30 -11.99 8.94
C THR A 185 -18.78 -10.89 8.01
N TYR A 186 -17.45 -10.73 7.97
CA TYR A 186 -16.79 -9.84 7.00
C TYR A 186 -17.09 -10.27 5.55
N ASP A 187 -17.03 -11.58 5.26
CA ASP A 187 -17.28 -12.09 3.91
C ASP A 187 -18.72 -11.80 3.47
N GLN A 188 -19.71 -11.98 4.38
CA GLN A 188 -21.10 -11.62 4.09
C GLN A 188 -21.28 -10.13 3.84
N ALA A 189 -20.55 -9.27 4.58
CA ALA A 189 -20.58 -7.82 4.32
C ALA A 189 -19.91 -7.47 2.98
N PHE A 190 -18.86 -8.19 2.60
CA PHE A 190 -18.19 -8.04 1.31
C PHE A 190 -19.08 -8.47 0.14
N ASP A 191 -19.70 -9.65 0.23
CA ASP A 191 -20.60 -10.16 -0.81
C ASP A 191 -21.81 -9.23 -1.00
N LEU A 192 -22.41 -8.76 0.10
CA LEU A 192 -23.51 -7.79 0.05
C LEU A 192 -23.08 -6.47 -0.61
N ALA A 193 -21.84 -6.02 -0.39
CA ALA A 193 -21.33 -4.82 -1.07
C ALA A 193 -21.20 -5.01 -2.57
N LEU A 194 -20.78 -6.20 -3.03
CA LEU A 194 -20.73 -6.54 -4.46
C LEU A 194 -22.12 -6.66 -5.07
N GLU A 195 -23.05 -7.32 -4.37
CA GLU A 195 -24.45 -7.42 -4.80
C GLU A 195 -25.10 -6.03 -4.93
N ALA A 196 -24.88 -5.14 -3.94
CA ALA A 196 -25.36 -3.77 -3.97
C ALA A 196 -24.74 -2.97 -5.14
N SER A 197 -23.43 -3.14 -5.38
CA SER A 197 -22.73 -2.54 -6.52
C SER A 197 -23.39 -2.92 -7.85
N ASN A 198 -23.69 -4.20 -8.04
CA ASN A 198 -24.32 -4.70 -9.25
C ASN A 198 -25.80 -4.28 -9.37
N ALA A 199 -26.58 -4.36 -8.28
CA ALA A 199 -28.00 -4.09 -8.28
C ALA A 199 -28.33 -2.59 -8.45
N PHE A 200 -27.50 -1.70 -7.92
CA PHE A 200 -27.72 -0.26 -7.93
C PHE A 200 -26.78 0.51 -8.88
N GLY A 201 -25.88 -0.16 -9.57
CA GLY A 201 -24.90 0.48 -10.45
C GLY A 201 -23.84 1.30 -9.69
N TRP A 202 -23.59 1.01 -8.40
CA TRP A 202 -22.60 1.71 -7.61
C TRP A 202 -21.18 1.31 -8.01
N TYR A 203 -20.23 2.26 -7.94
CA TYR A 203 -18.85 1.97 -8.29
C TYR A 203 -18.10 1.31 -7.13
N CYS A 204 -17.72 0.05 -7.32
CA CYS A 204 -17.02 -0.73 -6.29
C CYS A 204 -15.52 -0.41 -6.27
N ARG A 205 -15.02 0.03 -5.10
CA ARG A 205 -13.59 0.34 -4.86
C ARG A 205 -12.81 -0.86 -4.30
N SER A 206 -13.42 -2.01 -4.11
CA SER A 206 -12.79 -3.14 -3.41
C SER A 206 -11.45 -3.55 -4.01
N THR A 207 -10.46 -3.77 -3.11
CA THR A 207 -9.08 -4.17 -3.46
C THR A 207 -9.09 -5.55 -4.15
N GLY A 208 -8.24 -5.71 -5.19
CA GLY A 208 -8.16 -6.95 -5.96
C GLY A 208 -9.35 -7.19 -6.90
N TYR A 209 -10.42 -6.40 -6.78
CA TYR A 209 -11.57 -6.43 -7.68
C TYR A 209 -11.49 -5.30 -8.71
N ASN A 210 -11.28 -4.07 -8.25
CA ASN A 210 -11.19 -2.88 -9.11
C ASN A 210 -9.75 -2.64 -9.57
N PRO A 211 -9.45 -2.66 -10.91
CA PRO A 211 -8.11 -2.49 -11.45
C PRO A 211 -7.50 -1.11 -11.15
N PHE A 212 -8.31 -0.05 -11.01
CA PHE A 212 -7.82 1.29 -10.69
C PHE A 212 -7.21 1.39 -9.29
N THR A 213 -7.48 0.44 -8.40
CA THR A 213 -6.80 0.38 -7.08
C THR A 213 -5.31 0.04 -7.21
N VAL A 214 -4.91 -0.73 -8.21
CA VAL A 214 -3.49 -0.99 -8.54
C VAL A 214 -2.84 0.27 -9.10
N GLU A 215 -3.56 0.99 -9.97
CA GLU A 215 -3.06 2.21 -10.60
C GLU A 215 -2.75 3.32 -9.59
N GLY A 216 -3.56 3.46 -8.54
CA GLY A 216 -3.22 4.35 -7.43
C GLY A 216 -1.99 3.87 -6.66
N LYS A 217 -1.88 2.56 -6.39
CA LYS A 217 -0.77 1.98 -5.63
C LYS A 217 0.56 2.04 -6.37
N LYS A 218 0.58 1.92 -7.70
CA LYS A 218 1.81 2.01 -8.50
C LYS A 218 2.53 3.35 -8.36
N THR A 219 1.83 4.42 -7.98
CA THR A 219 2.43 5.73 -7.77
C THR A 219 3.54 5.73 -6.73
N ALA A 220 3.50 4.79 -5.76
CA ALA A 220 4.56 4.63 -4.80
C ALA A 220 5.89 4.19 -5.45
N ALA A 221 5.85 3.36 -6.51
CA ALA A 221 7.04 3.01 -7.26
C ALA A 221 7.64 4.22 -8.00
N PHE A 222 6.79 5.10 -8.53
CA PHE A 222 7.21 6.34 -9.16
C PHE A 222 7.91 7.26 -8.17
N GLU A 223 7.29 7.48 -7.00
CA GLU A 223 7.89 8.28 -5.94
C GLU A 223 9.19 7.67 -5.40
N ILE A 224 9.24 6.34 -5.23
CA ILE A 224 10.46 5.65 -4.80
C ILE A 224 11.59 5.94 -5.79
N ALA A 225 11.37 5.77 -7.09
CA ALA A 225 12.39 6.02 -8.10
C ALA A 225 12.83 7.49 -8.13
N GLU A 226 11.87 8.44 -8.13
CA GLU A 226 12.17 9.86 -8.17
C GLU A 226 12.90 10.34 -6.90
N GLN A 227 12.35 10.06 -5.72
CA GLN A 227 12.93 10.50 -4.44
C GLN A 227 14.27 9.82 -4.16
N PHE A 228 14.41 8.53 -4.49
CA PHE A 228 15.67 7.81 -4.35
C PHE A 228 16.76 8.44 -5.21
N SER A 229 16.45 8.78 -6.47
CA SER A 229 17.36 9.51 -7.36
C SER A 229 17.75 10.88 -6.80
N MET A 230 16.79 11.62 -6.22
CA MET A 230 17.08 12.91 -5.58
C MET A 230 18.06 12.78 -4.42
N MET A 231 17.99 11.67 -3.66
CA MET A 231 18.83 11.45 -2.48
C MET A 231 20.20 10.85 -2.82
N THR A 232 20.33 10.09 -3.91
CA THR A 232 21.54 9.32 -4.22
C THR A 232 22.39 9.91 -5.36
N GLN A 233 21.83 10.83 -6.14
CA GLN A 233 22.51 11.38 -7.30
C GLN A 233 22.86 12.87 -7.09
N PRO A 234 24.03 13.34 -7.54
CA PRO A 234 24.41 14.75 -7.43
C PRO A 234 23.46 15.67 -8.19
N THR A 235 23.19 16.85 -7.64
CA THR A 235 22.16 17.83 -8.04
C THR A 235 22.46 18.63 -9.30
N SER A 236 23.51 18.34 -10.07
CA SER A 236 24.03 19.24 -11.11
C SER A 236 23.26 19.26 -12.44
N ALA A 237 22.32 18.30 -12.69
CA ALA A 237 21.40 18.37 -13.85
C ALA A 237 20.22 17.40 -13.68
N PRO A 238 19.03 17.69 -14.25
CA PRO A 238 17.95 16.73 -14.36
C PRO A 238 18.43 15.49 -15.13
N LYS A 239 18.37 14.31 -14.52
CA LYS A 239 18.82 13.09 -15.16
C LYS A 239 17.71 12.47 -16.01
N PRO A 240 18.03 11.94 -17.20
CA PRO A 240 17.06 11.30 -18.06
C PRO A 240 16.57 9.95 -17.51
N VAL A 241 17.30 9.38 -16.53
CA VAL A 241 17.03 8.07 -15.92
C VAL A 241 17.10 8.21 -14.40
N TRP A 242 16.08 7.69 -13.72
CA TRP A 242 16.02 7.62 -12.26
C TRP A 242 16.77 6.40 -11.74
N ASP A 243 17.42 6.56 -10.58
CA ASP A 243 18.01 5.45 -9.83
C ASP A 243 16.92 4.78 -8.96
N VAL A 244 17.15 3.51 -8.63
CA VAL A 244 16.24 2.73 -7.76
C VAL A 244 17.03 1.93 -6.74
N PRO A 245 16.45 1.60 -5.58
CA PRO A 245 17.09 0.71 -4.60
C PRO A 245 17.36 -0.67 -5.22
N ASP A 246 18.21 -1.47 -4.58
CA ASP A 246 18.51 -2.84 -5.03
C ASP A 246 17.37 -3.80 -4.62
N ALA A 247 16.75 -3.53 -3.49
CA ALA A 247 15.64 -4.33 -2.96
C ALA A 247 14.57 -3.44 -2.28
N VAL A 248 13.29 -3.84 -2.38
CA VAL A 248 12.17 -3.20 -1.71
C VAL A 248 11.38 -4.23 -0.92
N PHE A 249 11.21 -4.01 0.38
CA PHE A 249 10.43 -4.84 1.29
C PHE A 249 9.02 -4.28 1.47
N VAL A 250 8.01 -5.14 1.30
CA VAL A 250 6.58 -4.78 1.27
C VAL A 250 5.77 -5.73 2.12
N SER A 251 4.98 -5.19 3.03
CA SER A 251 3.98 -5.98 3.78
C SER A 251 2.83 -6.42 2.87
N VAL A 252 2.45 -7.69 2.95
CA VAL A 252 1.51 -8.31 2.00
C VAL A 252 0.35 -8.99 2.73
N GLY A 253 -0.88 -8.49 2.48
CA GLY A 253 -2.13 -9.18 2.77
C GLY A 253 -2.73 -9.74 1.48
N ASP A 254 -3.62 -8.98 0.83
CA ASP A 254 -4.24 -9.33 -0.48
C ASP A 254 -3.27 -9.45 -1.67
N GLY A 255 -2.03 -8.95 -1.55
CA GLY A 255 -1.06 -8.92 -2.64
C GLY A 255 -1.06 -7.64 -3.48
N ASN A 256 -2.07 -6.80 -3.37
CA ASN A 256 -2.31 -5.69 -4.30
C ASN A 256 -1.33 -4.49 -4.14
N ILE A 257 -0.59 -4.36 -3.01
CA ILE A 257 0.45 -3.32 -2.86
C ILE A 257 1.70 -3.71 -3.65
N ILE A 258 2.21 -4.92 -3.44
CA ILE A 258 3.40 -5.40 -4.16
C ILE A 258 3.14 -5.50 -5.67
N THR A 259 1.92 -5.91 -6.08
CA THR A 259 1.47 -5.86 -7.48
C THR A 259 1.51 -4.42 -8.03
N GLY A 260 1.04 -3.44 -7.26
CA GLY A 260 1.10 -2.02 -7.66
C GLY A 260 2.53 -1.53 -7.83
N LEU A 261 3.43 -1.82 -6.88
CA LEU A 261 4.84 -1.48 -7.02
C LEU A 261 5.47 -2.13 -8.25
N HIS A 262 5.23 -3.43 -8.45
CA HIS A 262 5.73 -4.16 -9.61
C HIS A 262 5.27 -3.51 -10.92
N LYS A 263 3.95 -3.24 -11.04
CA LYS A 263 3.40 -2.54 -12.20
C LYS A 263 4.03 -1.17 -12.40
N GLY A 264 4.18 -0.38 -11.35
CA GLY A 264 4.79 0.94 -11.44
C GLY A 264 6.24 0.90 -11.91
N PHE A 265 7.06 0.02 -11.38
CA PHE A 265 8.43 -0.16 -11.86
C PHE A 265 8.48 -0.69 -13.29
N LYS A 266 7.58 -1.59 -13.70
CA LYS A 266 7.46 -2.03 -15.10
C LYS A 266 7.06 -0.88 -16.02
N ASP A 267 6.14 -0.01 -15.61
CA ASP A 267 5.77 1.18 -16.39
C ASP A 267 6.98 2.10 -16.58
N LEU A 268 7.75 2.38 -15.51
CA LEU A 268 8.97 3.21 -15.60
C LEU A 268 10.03 2.58 -16.51
N GLN A 269 10.26 1.27 -16.40
CA GLN A 269 11.23 0.56 -17.24
C GLN A 269 10.79 0.56 -18.71
N ALA A 270 9.51 0.30 -19.00
CA ALA A 270 8.96 0.35 -20.34
C ALA A 270 9.08 1.76 -20.97
N LEU A 271 9.02 2.81 -20.16
CA LEU A 271 9.25 4.18 -20.59
C LEU A 271 10.76 4.51 -20.79
N GLY A 272 11.67 3.67 -20.26
CA GLY A 272 13.09 3.93 -20.25
C GLY A 272 13.52 4.93 -19.15
N TRP A 273 12.68 5.12 -18.12
CA TRP A 273 12.95 6.05 -17.02
C TRP A 273 13.76 5.41 -15.87
N ILE A 274 13.84 4.09 -15.83
CA ILE A 274 14.75 3.32 -14.96
C ILE A 274 15.41 2.21 -15.80
N GLU A 275 16.62 1.83 -15.44
CA GLU A 275 17.38 0.77 -16.15
C GLU A 275 16.97 -0.63 -15.67
N ARG A 276 16.66 -0.78 -14.37
CA ARG A 276 16.34 -2.06 -13.74
C ARG A 276 15.15 -1.92 -12.78
N ILE A 277 14.45 -3.01 -12.55
CA ILE A 277 13.41 -3.11 -11.51
C ILE A 277 14.08 -3.60 -10.21
N PRO A 278 13.79 -2.99 -9.03
CA PRO A 278 14.28 -3.51 -7.76
C PRO A 278 13.74 -4.92 -7.49
N ARG A 279 14.51 -5.75 -6.78
CA ARG A 279 13.99 -7.01 -6.26
C ARG A 279 12.90 -6.72 -5.25
N LEU A 280 11.72 -7.34 -5.41
CA LEU A 280 10.58 -7.14 -4.54
C LEU A 280 10.48 -8.29 -3.53
N TYR A 281 10.53 -7.96 -2.25
CA TYR A 281 10.39 -8.90 -1.15
C TYR A 281 9.02 -8.72 -0.50
N GLY A 282 8.14 -9.73 -0.67
CA GLY A 282 6.84 -9.76 -0.01
C GLY A 282 6.96 -10.32 1.41
N VAL A 283 6.37 -9.66 2.39
CA VAL A 283 6.41 -10.10 3.79
C VAL A 283 5.00 -10.36 4.29
N GLN A 284 4.73 -11.58 4.73
CA GLN A 284 3.50 -11.99 5.37
C GLN A 284 3.73 -12.38 6.84
N SER A 285 2.68 -12.36 7.67
CA SER A 285 2.74 -13.02 8.98
C SER A 285 2.66 -14.53 8.80
N THR A 286 3.37 -15.29 9.64
CA THR A 286 3.23 -16.75 9.72
C THR A 286 1.79 -17.19 9.97
N GLY A 287 0.99 -16.35 10.65
CA GLY A 287 -0.44 -16.57 10.88
C GLY A 287 -1.33 -16.22 9.68
N SER A 288 -0.80 -15.69 8.55
CA SER A 288 -1.56 -15.34 7.35
C SER A 288 -0.66 -15.40 6.11
N ALA A 289 -0.18 -16.61 5.72
CA ALA A 289 0.94 -16.83 4.82
C ALA A 289 0.54 -17.48 3.47
N ALA A 290 -0.68 -17.25 2.97
CA ALA A 290 -1.20 -17.92 1.76
C ALA A 290 -0.33 -17.67 0.52
N ILE A 291 0.16 -16.43 0.31
CA ILE A 291 1.01 -16.11 -0.85
C ILE A 291 2.43 -16.64 -0.66
N TYR A 292 2.99 -16.55 0.56
CA TYR A 292 4.28 -17.18 0.89
C TYR A 292 4.25 -18.67 0.58
N ASN A 293 3.19 -19.40 1.01
CA ASN A 293 3.04 -20.83 0.76
C ASN A 293 3.01 -21.15 -0.75
N ALA A 294 2.28 -20.37 -1.54
CA ALA A 294 2.25 -20.51 -2.99
C ALA A 294 3.63 -20.24 -3.63
N PHE A 295 4.34 -19.21 -3.17
CA PHE A 295 5.66 -18.86 -3.67
C PHE A 295 6.69 -19.97 -3.41
N VAL A 296 6.78 -20.47 -2.18
CA VAL A 296 7.77 -21.50 -1.80
C VAL A 296 7.46 -22.88 -2.39
N SER A 297 6.20 -23.18 -2.71
CA SER A 297 5.83 -24.38 -3.44
C SER A 297 6.23 -24.35 -4.92
N GLY A 298 6.72 -23.22 -5.42
CA GLY A 298 7.04 -23.01 -6.83
C GLY A 298 5.82 -22.73 -7.72
N GLY A 299 4.59 -22.77 -7.15
CA GLY A 299 3.33 -22.54 -7.85
C GLY A 299 2.83 -21.09 -7.82
N GLU A 300 1.64 -20.90 -8.40
CA GLU A 300 0.90 -19.62 -8.35
C GLU A 300 -0.52 -19.81 -7.78
N THR A 301 -0.90 -21.04 -7.47
CA THR A 301 -2.23 -21.34 -6.91
C THR A 301 -2.28 -20.90 -5.47
N ILE A 302 -3.18 -19.98 -5.18
CA ILE A 302 -3.38 -19.47 -3.82
C ILE A 302 -4.39 -20.34 -3.10
N THR A 303 -3.92 -21.05 -2.08
CA THR A 303 -4.80 -21.83 -1.19
C THR A 303 -5.16 -20.98 0.03
N SER A 304 -6.45 -20.96 0.38
CA SER A 304 -6.94 -20.27 1.56
C SER A 304 -6.28 -20.80 2.82
N VAL A 305 -6.02 -19.91 3.76
CA VAL A 305 -5.56 -20.22 5.12
C VAL A 305 -6.59 -19.69 6.13
N ARG A 306 -6.46 -20.04 7.39
CA ARG A 306 -7.18 -19.38 8.49
C ARG A 306 -6.24 -18.33 9.08
N ALA A 307 -6.50 -17.06 8.80
CA ALA A 307 -5.66 -15.97 9.30
C ALA A 307 -5.83 -15.77 10.81
N THR A 308 -4.70 -15.68 11.52
CA THR A 308 -4.65 -15.59 12.99
C THR A 308 -3.63 -14.56 13.51
N THR A 309 -3.17 -13.63 12.67
CA THR A 309 -2.17 -12.63 13.05
C THR A 309 -2.79 -11.41 13.72
N LEU A 310 -2.01 -10.76 14.62
CA LEU A 310 -2.35 -9.43 15.17
C LEU A 310 -2.25 -8.31 14.12
N ALA A 311 -1.53 -8.51 13.02
CA ALA A 311 -1.37 -7.52 11.95
C ALA A 311 -2.63 -7.45 11.06
N ASP A 312 -3.69 -6.86 11.59
CA ASP A 312 -5.06 -6.84 11.03
C ASP A 312 -5.11 -6.49 9.52
N SER A 313 -4.36 -5.47 9.08
CA SER A 313 -4.38 -5.01 7.69
C SER A 313 -3.71 -5.97 6.68
N ILE A 314 -3.01 -7.02 7.15
CA ILE A 314 -2.46 -8.12 6.35
C ILE A 314 -3.02 -9.48 6.77
N SER A 315 -4.02 -9.52 7.64
CA SER A 315 -4.75 -10.73 8.06
C SER A 315 -5.78 -11.07 7.00
N VAL A 316 -5.47 -12.01 6.11
CA VAL A 316 -6.30 -12.36 4.94
C VAL A 316 -6.31 -13.87 4.76
N ASP A 317 -7.52 -14.45 4.72
CA ASP A 317 -7.70 -15.90 4.51
C ASP A 317 -7.41 -16.29 3.05
N LEU A 318 -7.98 -15.56 2.10
CA LEU A 318 -7.80 -15.77 0.66
C LEU A 318 -7.44 -14.45 -0.04
N PRO A 319 -6.15 -14.23 -0.36
CA PRO A 319 -5.67 -13.06 -1.08
C PRO A 319 -6.34 -12.87 -2.44
N ARG A 320 -6.91 -11.68 -2.66
CA ARG A 320 -7.64 -11.34 -3.89
C ARG A 320 -6.74 -10.99 -5.09
N ASP A 321 -5.45 -10.82 -4.86
CA ASP A 321 -4.44 -10.50 -5.89
C ASP A 321 -3.17 -11.36 -5.75
N GLY A 322 -3.34 -12.58 -5.25
CA GLY A 322 -2.23 -13.45 -4.87
C GLY A 322 -1.36 -13.89 -6.05
N VAL A 323 -1.94 -14.20 -7.21
CA VAL A 323 -1.19 -14.65 -8.40
C VAL A 323 -0.22 -13.57 -8.88
N ARG A 324 -0.70 -12.32 -9.06
CA ARG A 324 0.17 -11.22 -9.48
C ARG A 324 1.22 -10.88 -8.42
N ALA A 325 0.87 -11.05 -7.14
CA ALA A 325 1.80 -10.84 -6.04
C ALA A 325 2.95 -11.87 -6.01
N VAL A 326 2.66 -13.15 -6.29
CA VAL A 326 3.70 -14.19 -6.47
C VAL A 326 4.60 -13.83 -7.65
N ARG A 327 4.02 -13.44 -8.78
CA ARG A 327 4.77 -13.03 -9.99
C ARG A 327 5.65 -11.83 -9.72
N ALA A 328 5.18 -10.84 -8.95
CA ALA A 328 5.95 -9.64 -8.61
C ALA A 328 7.29 -9.97 -7.96
N ALA A 329 7.33 -10.86 -6.98
CA ALA A 329 8.58 -11.29 -6.38
C ALA A 329 9.42 -12.15 -7.34
N ARG A 330 8.78 -13.10 -8.04
CA ARG A 330 9.47 -14.03 -8.94
C ARG A 330 10.11 -13.35 -10.15
N GLU A 331 9.38 -12.49 -10.85
CA GLU A 331 9.86 -11.77 -12.03
C GLU A 331 10.98 -10.78 -11.71
N THR A 332 11.04 -10.27 -10.48
CA THR A 332 12.08 -9.32 -10.05
C THR A 332 13.29 -9.99 -9.38
N GLY A 333 13.31 -11.31 -9.27
CA GLY A 333 14.37 -12.04 -8.55
C GLY A 333 14.36 -11.80 -7.04
N GLY A 334 13.22 -11.36 -6.50
CA GLY A 334 12.97 -11.21 -5.07
C GLY A 334 12.50 -12.49 -4.40
N SER A 335 11.87 -12.36 -3.23
CA SER A 335 11.39 -13.51 -2.46
C SER A 335 10.17 -13.17 -1.61
N TYR A 336 9.60 -14.18 -0.96
CA TYR A 336 8.65 -14.03 0.12
C TYR A 336 9.23 -14.48 1.45
N LEU A 337 8.85 -13.78 2.52
CA LEU A 337 9.19 -14.13 3.90
C LEU A 337 7.93 -14.22 4.74
N ALA A 338 7.91 -15.16 5.68
CA ALA A 338 6.89 -15.25 6.72
C ALA A 338 7.52 -14.94 8.08
N VAL A 339 6.99 -13.95 8.80
CA VAL A 339 7.50 -13.47 10.07
C VAL A 339 6.48 -13.67 11.19
N SER A 340 6.94 -13.90 12.43
CA SER A 340 6.03 -14.06 13.57
C SER A 340 5.49 -12.71 14.05
N ASP A 341 4.37 -12.75 14.77
CA ASP A 341 3.79 -11.57 15.39
C ASP A 341 4.74 -10.90 16.40
N GLU A 342 5.59 -11.69 17.11
CA GLU A 342 6.62 -11.16 18.01
C GLU A 342 7.69 -10.37 17.22
N SER A 343 8.10 -10.86 16.04
CA SER A 343 9.03 -10.14 15.16
C SER A 343 8.42 -8.85 14.65
N ILE A 344 7.12 -8.84 14.35
CA ILE A 344 6.40 -7.63 13.94
C ILE A 344 6.35 -6.60 15.08
N LEU A 345 6.04 -7.04 16.32
CA LEU A 345 6.06 -6.14 17.48
C LEU A 345 7.47 -5.60 17.79
N ALA A 346 8.52 -6.40 17.59
CA ALA A 346 9.89 -5.95 17.70
C ALA A 346 10.21 -4.88 16.64
N ALA A 347 9.81 -5.12 15.39
CA ALA A 347 9.98 -4.18 14.28
C ALA A 347 9.27 -2.83 14.52
N MET A 348 8.08 -2.83 15.14
CA MET A 348 7.41 -1.59 15.55
C MET A 348 8.27 -0.75 16.50
N ARG A 349 8.88 -1.40 17.51
CA ARG A 349 9.79 -0.73 18.46
C ARG A 349 11.03 -0.16 17.76
N ASP A 350 11.62 -0.96 16.88
CA ASP A 350 12.85 -0.59 16.18
C ASP A 350 12.62 0.63 15.27
N LEU A 351 11.56 0.61 14.45
CA LEU A 351 11.17 1.74 13.61
C LEU A 351 10.90 3.00 14.44
N ALA A 352 10.17 2.88 15.54
CA ALA A 352 9.85 4.02 16.40
C ALA A 352 11.11 4.60 17.09
N ARG A 353 11.97 3.73 17.64
CA ARG A 353 13.12 4.15 18.47
C ARG A 353 14.33 4.61 17.65
N THR A 354 14.45 4.17 16.39
CA THR A 354 15.61 4.51 15.55
C THR A 354 15.29 5.51 14.45
N ALA A 355 14.05 5.56 13.98
CA ALA A 355 13.63 6.42 12.87
C ALA A 355 12.47 7.38 13.25
N ALA A 356 11.94 7.31 14.48
CA ALA A 356 10.74 8.03 14.91
C ALA A 356 9.51 7.77 14.00
N VAL A 357 9.43 6.57 13.40
CA VAL A 357 8.29 6.16 12.59
C VAL A 357 7.40 5.22 13.40
N PHE A 358 6.23 5.70 13.77
CA PHE A 358 5.23 4.94 14.49
C PHE A 358 4.37 4.16 13.48
N ALA A 359 4.79 2.94 13.18
CA ALA A 359 4.11 2.04 12.25
C ALA A 359 3.04 1.19 12.95
N GLU A 360 1.92 0.90 12.25
CA GLU A 360 1.01 -0.18 12.65
C GLU A 360 1.69 -1.55 12.42
N PRO A 361 1.20 -2.65 13.03
CA PRO A 361 1.80 -3.98 12.85
C PRO A 361 1.97 -4.36 11.37
N ALA A 362 0.94 -4.14 10.55
CA ALA A 362 0.99 -4.42 9.12
C ALA A 362 2.07 -3.57 8.40
N GLY A 363 2.27 -2.31 8.81
CA GLY A 363 3.33 -1.46 8.28
C GLY A 363 4.73 -1.92 8.68
N ALA A 364 4.88 -2.38 9.94
CA ALA A 364 6.15 -2.83 10.49
C ALA A 364 6.61 -4.20 9.96
N ALA A 365 5.68 -5.04 9.46
CA ALA A 365 5.99 -6.38 8.96
C ALA A 365 7.07 -6.36 7.85
N ALA A 366 7.09 -5.33 6.99
CA ALA A 366 8.10 -5.18 5.96
C ALA A 366 9.53 -5.09 6.56
N TYR A 367 9.71 -4.34 7.65
CA TYR A 367 11.00 -4.26 8.34
C TYR A 367 11.34 -5.58 9.06
N ALA A 368 10.37 -6.25 9.69
CA ALA A 368 10.59 -7.58 10.27
C ALA A 368 11.07 -8.57 9.21
N GLY A 369 10.54 -8.50 7.98
CA GLY A 369 11.01 -9.28 6.84
C GLY A 369 12.44 -8.94 6.44
N LEU A 370 12.83 -7.66 6.43
CA LEU A 370 14.22 -7.27 6.19
C LEU A 370 15.18 -7.88 7.22
N VAL A 371 14.82 -7.82 8.52
CA VAL A 371 15.63 -8.45 9.59
C VAL A 371 15.77 -9.97 9.37
N ALA A 372 14.69 -10.64 8.98
CA ALA A 372 14.72 -12.06 8.64
C ALA A 372 15.59 -12.33 7.40
N ALA A 373 15.47 -11.52 6.34
CA ALA A 373 16.27 -11.67 5.12
C ALA A 373 17.78 -11.49 5.37
N MET A 374 18.16 -10.57 6.25
CA MET A 374 19.55 -10.39 6.67
C MET A 374 20.09 -11.60 7.44
N ARG A 375 19.29 -12.13 8.39
CA ARG A 375 19.64 -13.35 9.12
C ARG A 375 19.85 -14.53 8.17
N ASP A 376 18.99 -14.66 7.17
CA ASP A 376 18.99 -15.76 6.20
C ASP A 376 19.93 -15.50 5.00
N SER A 377 20.73 -14.41 5.05
CA SER A 377 21.71 -14.01 4.02
C SER A 377 21.13 -13.82 2.61
N LEU A 378 19.86 -13.41 2.53
CA LEU A 378 19.17 -13.08 1.26
C LEU A 378 19.50 -11.68 0.76
N ILE A 379 20.05 -10.83 1.62
CA ILE A 379 20.47 -9.46 1.35
C ILE A 379 21.92 -9.27 1.78
N GLY A 380 22.73 -8.68 0.91
CA GLY A 380 24.12 -8.30 1.20
C GLY A 380 24.20 -6.99 1.99
N ARG A 381 25.27 -6.83 2.82
CA ARG A 381 25.43 -5.66 3.70
C ARG A 381 25.49 -4.32 2.96
N ASP A 382 25.99 -4.31 1.74
CA ASP A 382 26.20 -3.09 0.95
C ASP A 382 25.03 -2.78 0.02
N GLU A 383 24.00 -3.62 0.01
CA GLU A 383 22.81 -3.41 -0.81
C GLU A 383 22.00 -2.22 -0.32
N ARG A 384 21.47 -1.47 -1.28
CA ARG A 384 20.60 -0.32 -1.05
C ARG A 384 19.16 -0.80 -0.89
N VAL A 385 18.71 -0.91 0.35
CA VAL A 385 17.41 -1.51 0.69
C VAL A 385 16.41 -0.44 1.08
N LEU A 386 15.19 -0.57 0.54
CA LEU A 386 14.05 0.25 0.94
C LEU A 386 12.99 -0.60 1.65
N VAL A 387 12.50 -0.09 2.78
CA VAL A 387 11.36 -0.64 3.52
C VAL A 387 10.16 0.28 3.34
N LEU A 388 8.99 -0.28 3.00
CA LEU A 388 7.75 0.47 2.87
C LEU A 388 6.90 0.32 4.14
N ASN A 389 6.78 1.40 4.93
CA ASN A 389 5.77 1.49 5.97
C ASN A 389 4.42 1.84 5.35
N THR A 390 3.41 0.99 5.53
CA THR A 390 2.11 1.11 4.88
C THR A 390 1.02 1.76 5.74
N GLY A 391 1.28 2.03 7.04
CA GLY A 391 0.26 2.62 7.90
C GLY A 391 0.78 3.08 9.24
N SER A 392 0.09 4.07 9.81
CA SER A 392 0.40 4.68 11.09
C SER A 392 -0.02 3.79 12.27
N GLY A 393 0.82 3.72 13.30
CA GLY A 393 0.54 3.02 14.56
C GLY A 393 -0.66 3.58 15.33
N MET A 394 -1.09 4.80 15.05
CA MET A 394 -2.33 5.34 15.61
C MET A 394 -3.59 4.57 15.17
N LYS A 395 -3.48 3.76 14.12
CA LYS A 395 -4.56 2.88 13.66
C LYS A 395 -4.75 1.64 14.55
N ASP A 396 -3.71 1.25 15.31
CA ASP A 396 -3.74 0.09 16.20
C ASP A 396 -2.95 0.36 17.49
N VAL A 397 -3.54 1.18 18.34
CA VAL A 397 -2.98 1.56 19.65
C VAL A 397 -2.83 0.33 20.56
N ARG A 398 -3.70 -0.68 20.43
CA ARG A 398 -3.62 -1.90 21.25
C ARG A 398 -2.32 -2.66 20.99
N SER A 399 -1.99 -2.90 19.73
CA SER A 399 -0.73 -3.57 19.37
C SER A 399 0.48 -2.71 19.71
N ALA A 400 0.36 -1.38 19.64
CA ALA A 400 1.41 -0.48 20.07
C ALA A 400 1.69 -0.58 21.57
N MET A 401 0.66 -0.64 22.43
CA MET A 401 0.80 -0.87 23.86
C MET A 401 1.40 -2.25 24.15
N GLN A 402 0.99 -3.28 23.41
CA GLN A 402 1.60 -4.62 23.53
C GLN A 402 3.09 -4.61 23.17
N ALA A 403 3.48 -3.83 22.14
CA ALA A 403 4.86 -3.69 21.74
C ALA A 403 5.68 -2.88 22.76
N ALA A 404 5.15 -1.79 23.30
CA ALA A 404 5.87 -0.84 24.14
C ALA A 404 5.96 -1.25 25.61
N GLY A 405 4.95 -1.97 26.11
CA GLY A 405 4.72 -2.23 27.53
C GLY A 405 3.95 -1.09 28.21
N GLU A 406 3.78 -1.21 29.51
CA GLU A 406 3.04 -0.26 30.33
C GLU A 406 3.96 0.84 30.89
N ALA A 407 3.41 2.05 31.00
CA ALA A 407 4.10 3.14 31.70
C ALA A 407 3.96 2.96 33.23
N PRO A 408 5.03 3.20 34.02
CA PRO A 408 4.93 3.14 35.48
C PRO A 408 4.04 4.25 36.02
N VAL A 409 3.17 3.90 36.96
CA VAL A 409 2.40 4.88 37.75
C VAL A 409 3.20 5.20 39.01
N ILE A 410 3.41 6.46 39.27
CA ILE A 410 4.16 6.94 40.46
C ILE A 410 3.32 7.98 41.21
N GLU A 411 3.53 8.06 42.53
CA GLU A 411 3.01 9.16 43.32
C GLU A 411 3.66 10.50 42.89
N PRO A 412 2.98 11.66 43.03
CA PRO A 412 3.47 12.97 42.55
C PRO A 412 4.55 13.54 43.50
N THR A 413 5.58 12.73 43.82
CA THR A 413 6.68 13.11 44.69
C THR A 413 8.03 12.82 44.04
N LEU A 414 9.04 13.66 44.37
CA LEU A 414 10.40 13.46 43.89
C LEU A 414 11.01 12.12 44.41
N SER A 415 10.62 11.66 45.59
CA SER A 415 11.05 10.39 46.15
C SER A 415 10.55 9.25 45.29
N ALA A 416 9.26 9.21 44.93
CA ALA A 416 8.68 8.16 44.10
C ALA A 416 9.33 8.16 42.69
N LEU A 417 9.60 9.35 42.10
CA LEU A 417 10.31 9.43 40.84
C LEU A 417 11.72 8.86 40.91
N LYS A 418 12.50 9.21 41.96
CA LYS A 418 13.86 8.66 42.17
C LYS A 418 13.83 7.15 42.29
N SER A 419 12.92 6.59 43.10
CA SER A 419 12.75 5.16 43.22
C SER A 419 12.42 4.48 41.88
N SER A 420 11.51 5.04 41.13
CA SER A 420 11.13 4.51 39.80
C SER A 420 12.30 4.54 38.80
N LEU A 421 13.20 5.50 38.89
CA LEU A 421 14.38 5.63 38.01
C LEU A 421 15.60 4.82 38.48
N GLY A 422 15.48 4.05 39.56
CA GLY A 422 16.62 3.33 40.18
C GLY A 422 17.74 4.26 40.66
N ARG A 423 17.43 5.53 40.98
CA ARG A 423 18.32 6.54 41.50
C ARG A 423 18.00 6.76 42.99
N GLY A 424 18.28 5.73 43.80
CA GLY A 424 18.20 5.78 45.27
C GLY A 424 19.48 6.32 45.89
#